data_2bb096663f06525a45691916659ed97f
#
_entry.id   2bb096663f06525a45691916659ed97f
#
_cell.length_a   1.000
_cell.length_b   1.000
_cell.length_c   1.000
_cell.angle_alpha   90.00
_cell.angle_beta   90.00
_cell.angle_gamma   90.00
#
_symmetry.space_group_name_H-M   'P 1'
#
loop_
_entity.id
_entity.type
_entity.pdbx_description
1 polymer ?
#
loop_
_entity_poly.entity_id
_entity_poly.type
_entity_poly.pdbx_seq_one_letter_code
_entity_poly.pdbx_strand_id
1 'polypeptide(L)'
;NSPLEEPPRERNMLDKATKKTAVNDDIGEETRLRLFETQVVIREAEQRAYDLFLQNLVKGTSHLSLGQEAVAAGFAVAMKKGDLSFCTYRGHAHTLARGVPVEKVLGELMGRDNGLMRGKGGSMHLTSEEHGVMGSYAIIGAHLPIACGAAWRAQYKGDKDVSVCFFGDGTTNIGAFHEALNFAAVWK
;
A
#
# COMPACT_ATOMS: atom_id res chain seq x y z
N ASN A 1 -68.00 17.96 12.77
CA ASN A 1 -67.11 17.14 11.93
C ASN A 1 -65.89 17.98 11.62
N SER A 2 -64.90 17.86 12.45
CA SER A 2 -63.56 18.42 12.26
C SER A 2 -62.69 17.37 11.53
N PRO A 3 -61.92 17.71 10.46
CA PRO A 3 -61.04 16.76 9.82
C PRO A 3 -59.91 16.40 10.78
N LEU A 4 -59.63 15.12 10.90
CA LEU A 4 -58.50 14.56 11.60
C LEU A 4 -57.21 14.99 10.88
N GLU A 5 -56.35 15.79 11.50
CA GLU A 5 -54.99 16.07 11.02
C GLU A 5 -54.19 14.77 11.03
N GLU A 6 -53.68 14.39 9.83
CA GLU A 6 -52.72 13.30 9.70
C GLU A 6 -51.43 13.64 10.48
N PRO A 7 -50.84 12.70 11.24
CA PRO A 7 -49.56 12.95 11.89
C PRO A 7 -48.47 13.19 10.86
N PRO A 8 -47.46 14.04 11.14
CA PRO A 8 -46.39 14.35 10.23
C PRO A 8 -45.65 13.07 9.87
N ARG A 9 -45.59 12.75 8.58
CA ARG A 9 -44.82 11.63 8.03
C ARG A 9 -43.40 11.74 8.55
N GLU A 10 -42.93 10.74 9.27
CA GLU A 10 -41.51 10.60 9.65
C GLU A 10 -40.66 10.72 8.36
N ARG A 11 -39.95 11.79 8.24
CA ARG A 11 -38.95 11.95 7.20
C ARG A 11 -37.92 10.86 7.35
N ASN A 12 -37.89 10.02 6.34
CA ASN A 12 -37.11 8.80 6.20
C ASN A 12 -35.67 8.98 6.74
N MET A 13 -35.27 8.12 7.69
CA MET A 13 -33.88 8.07 8.20
C MET A 13 -32.87 7.86 7.08
N LEU A 14 -33.28 7.34 5.93
CA LEU A 14 -32.46 7.17 4.71
C LEU A 14 -32.05 8.53 4.08
N ASP A 15 -32.86 9.60 4.22
CA ASP A 15 -32.48 10.92 3.72
C ASP A 15 -31.42 11.63 4.57
N LYS A 16 -31.16 11.16 5.80
CA LYS A 16 -30.07 11.65 6.64
C LYS A 16 -28.73 10.97 6.35
N ALA A 17 -28.75 9.79 5.73
CA ALA A 17 -27.55 9.03 5.39
C ALA A 17 -26.84 9.51 4.09
N THR A 18 -27.51 10.35 3.28
CA THR A 18 -26.97 10.86 2.02
C THR A 18 -26.43 12.29 2.07
N LYS A 19 -26.37 12.92 3.26
CA LYS A 19 -25.58 14.13 3.38
C LYS A 19 -24.10 13.77 3.18
N LYS A 20 -23.60 14.05 1.97
CA LYS A 20 -22.16 14.05 1.68
C LYS A 20 -21.45 14.75 2.82
N THR A 21 -20.57 14.02 3.51
CA THR A 21 -19.69 14.65 4.50
C THR A 21 -18.59 15.38 3.76
N ALA A 22 -18.20 16.55 4.19
CA ALA A 22 -17.14 17.37 3.55
C ALA A 22 -15.86 16.54 3.29
N VAL A 23 -15.54 15.60 4.17
CA VAL A 23 -14.41 14.68 4.05
C VAL A 23 -14.47 13.80 2.79
N ASN A 24 -15.67 13.44 2.32
CA ASN A 24 -15.82 12.60 1.12
C ASN A 24 -15.83 13.42 -0.18
N ASP A 25 -15.96 14.73 -0.10
CA ASP A 25 -16.00 15.60 -1.27
C ASP A 25 -14.62 16.22 -1.60
N ASP A 26 -13.70 16.27 -0.61
CA ASP A 26 -12.39 16.92 -0.76
C ASP A 26 -11.46 16.25 -1.77
N ILE A 27 -11.56 14.93 -1.95
CA ILE A 27 -10.67 14.18 -2.85
C ILE A 27 -11.23 13.94 -4.24
N GLY A 28 -12.51 14.28 -4.47
CA GLY A 28 -13.20 14.08 -5.73
C GLY A 28 -13.59 12.62 -6.05
N GLU A 29 -14.49 12.47 -7.02
CA GLU A 29 -15.03 11.15 -7.41
C GLU A 29 -13.97 10.26 -8.05
N GLU A 30 -13.17 10.79 -8.96
CA GLU A 30 -12.10 10.07 -9.65
C GLU A 30 -11.11 9.45 -8.66
N THR A 31 -10.67 10.22 -7.66
CA THR A 31 -9.76 9.73 -6.63
C THR A 31 -10.40 8.63 -5.79
N ARG A 32 -11.68 8.76 -5.45
CA ARG A 32 -12.41 7.71 -4.71
C ARG A 32 -12.54 6.43 -5.51
N LEU A 33 -12.87 6.53 -6.79
CA LEU A 33 -12.94 5.37 -7.69
C LEU A 33 -11.58 4.68 -7.82
N ARG A 34 -10.51 5.44 -7.99
CA ARG A 34 -9.14 4.91 -8.05
C ARG A 34 -8.74 4.21 -6.75
N LEU A 35 -9.07 4.80 -5.60
CA LEU A 35 -8.83 4.16 -4.29
C LEU A 35 -9.57 2.83 -4.16
N PHE A 36 -10.84 2.79 -4.58
CA PHE A 36 -11.66 1.58 -4.54
C PHE A 36 -11.13 0.51 -5.49
N GLU A 37 -10.88 0.87 -6.75
CA GLU A 37 -10.31 -0.03 -7.76
C GLU A 37 -9.00 -0.65 -7.29
N THR A 38 -8.09 0.17 -6.77
CA THR A 38 -6.80 -0.29 -6.25
C THR A 38 -6.98 -1.31 -5.12
N GLN A 39 -7.90 -1.07 -4.19
CA GLN A 39 -8.19 -2.01 -3.10
C GLN A 39 -8.78 -3.33 -3.61
N VAL A 40 -9.66 -3.28 -4.60
CA VAL A 40 -10.25 -4.48 -5.22
C VAL A 40 -9.15 -5.30 -5.92
N VAL A 41 -8.31 -4.64 -6.73
CA VAL A 41 -7.18 -5.33 -7.41
C VAL A 41 -6.26 -6.00 -6.39
N ILE A 42 -5.90 -5.32 -5.31
CA ILE A 42 -5.07 -5.90 -4.25
C ILE A 42 -5.76 -7.10 -3.61
N ARG A 43 -7.04 -6.97 -3.24
CA ARG A 43 -7.83 -8.05 -2.61
C ARG A 43 -7.87 -9.29 -3.48
N GLU A 44 -8.21 -9.15 -4.75
CA GLU A 44 -8.33 -10.26 -5.69
C GLU A 44 -6.96 -10.91 -5.98
N ALA A 45 -5.90 -10.10 -6.12
CA ALA A 45 -4.56 -10.62 -6.30
C ALA A 45 -4.05 -11.41 -5.08
N GLU A 46 -4.30 -10.92 -3.87
CA GLU A 46 -3.91 -11.59 -2.62
C GLU A 46 -4.71 -12.88 -2.39
N GLN A 47 -6.02 -12.85 -2.69
CA GLN A 47 -6.83 -14.06 -2.62
C GLN A 47 -6.34 -15.10 -3.63
N ARG A 48 -5.98 -14.67 -4.84
CA ARG A 48 -5.39 -15.55 -5.85
C ARG A 48 -4.03 -16.10 -5.42
N ALA A 49 -3.20 -15.29 -4.80
CA ALA A 49 -1.92 -15.74 -4.23
C ALA A 49 -2.11 -16.80 -3.15
N TYR A 50 -3.12 -16.65 -2.30
CA TYR A 50 -3.51 -17.65 -1.31
C TYR A 50 -3.92 -18.98 -1.94
N ASP A 51 -4.80 -18.93 -2.96
CA ASP A 51 -5.25 -20.14 -3.67
C ASP A 51 -4.09 -20.86 -4.36
N LEU A 52 -3.16 -20.11 -4.95
CA LEU A 52 -1.95 -20.67 -5.57
C LEU A 52 -1.00 -21.28 -4.53
N PHE A 53 -0.92 -20.70 -3.35
CA PHE A 53 -0.16 -21.26 -2.23
C PHE A 53 -0.75 -22.61 -1.78
N LEU A 54 -2.07 -22.71 -1.62
CA LEU A 54 -2.74 -23.97 -1.28
C LEU A 54 -2.53 -25.07 -2.33
N GLN A 55 -2.35 -24.67 -3.60
CA GLN A 55 -2.01 -25.59 -4.70
C GLN A 55 -0.50 -25.91 -4.77
N ASN A 56 0.30 -25.44 -3.79
CA ASN A 56 1.74 -25.61 -3.77
C ASN A 56 2.47 -25.02 -4.99
N LEU A 57 1.91 -24.01 -5.63
CA LEU A 57 2.49 -23.29 -6.76
C LEU A 57 3.30 -22.07 -6.31
N VAL A 58 2.96 -21.47 -5.18
CA VAL A 58 3.77 -20.45 -4.50
C VAL A 58 4.64 -21.16 -3.48
N LYS A 59 5.96 -20.95 -3.56
CA LYS A 59 6.94 -21.63 -2.74
C LYS A 59 7.49 -20.72 -1.63
N GLY A 60 7.92 -21.35 -0.53
CA GLY A 60 8.53 -20.66 0.60
C GLY A 60 7.51 -19.93 1.46
N THR A 61 7.99 -18.98 2.25
CA THR A 61 7.17 -18.18 3.14
C THR A 61 6.51 -17.05 2.36
N SER A 62 5.19 -16.92 2.48
CA SER A 62 4.40 -15.85 1.87
C SER A 62 3.60 -15.12 2.94
N HIS A 63 3.59 -13.80 2.88
CA HIS A 63 2.86 -12.94 3.80
C HIS A 63 1.84 -12.10 3.04
N LEU A 64 0.58 -12.47 3.15
CA LEU A 64 -0.52 -11.77 2.49
C LEU A 64 -0.84 -10.44 3.19
N SER A 65 -1.30 -9.48 2.42
CA SER A 65 -1.75 -8.15 2.86
C SER A 65 -3.27 -8.04 2.96
N LEU A 66 -3.99 -9.17 3.02
CA LEU A 66 -5.45 -9.18 3.19
C LEU A 66 -5.87 -8.38 4.43
N GLY A 67 -6.80 -7.44 4.25
CA GLY A 67 -7.25 -6.53 5.29
C GLY A 67 -6.42 -5.24 5.43
N GLN A 68 -5.34 -5.08 4.67
CA GLN A 68 -4.46 -3.90 4.70
C GLN A 68 -4.49 -3.09 3.39
N GLU A 69 -5.42 -3.38 2.49
CA GLU A 69 -5.51 -2.80 1.15
C GLU A 69 -5.63 -1.28 1.18
N ALA A 70 -6.42 -0.75 2.11
CA ALA A 70 -6.68 0.68 2.24
C ALA A 70 -5.40 1.48 2.57
N VAL A 71 -4.49 0.92 3.36
CA VAL A 71 -3.20 1.57 3.68
C VAL A 71 -2.37 1.71 2.41
N ALA A 72 -2.19 0.62 1.66
CA ALA A 72 -1.40 0.62 0.44
C ALA A 72 -2.01 1.54 -0.64
N ALA A 73 -3.32 1.45 -0.86
CA ALA A 73 -4.05 2.28 -1.83
C ALA A 73 -3.98 3.77 -1.47
N GLY A 74 -4.21 4.13 -0.19
CA GLY A 74 -4.20 5.51 0.27
C GLY A 74 -2.85 6.19 0.06
N PHE A 75 -1.77 5.55 0.46
CA PHE A 75 -0.43 6.08 0.24
C PHE A 75 -0.07 6.15 -1.25
N ALA A 76 -0.35 5.10 -2.03
CA ALA A 76 -0.01 5.08 -3.45
C ALA A 76 -0.73 6.16 -4.26
N VAL A 77 -2.00 6.45 -3.93
CA VAL A 77 -2.76 7.53 -4.57
C VAL A 77 -2.18 8.91 -4.23
N ALA A 78 -1.68 9.09 -3.00
CA ALA A 78 -1.04 10.34 -2.57
C ALA A 78 0.39 10.52 -3.13
N MET A 79 1.08 9.43 -3.46
CA MET A 79 2.45 9.45 -3.98
C MET A 79 2.51 9.88 -5.44
N LYS A 80 3.60 10.56 -5.80
CA LYS A 80 3.91 11.01 -7.17
C LYS A 80 4.84 10.01 -7.88
N LYS A 81 5.07 10.25 -9.17
CA LYS A 81 5.90 9.37 -10.00
C LYS A 81 7.36 9.23 -9.52
N GLY A 82 7.96 10.28 -8.98
CA GLY A 82 9.35 10.28 -8.48
C GLY A 82 9.50 9.73 -7.07
N ASP A 83 8.39 9.60 -6.33
CA ASP A 83 8.41 9.13 -4.95
C ASP A 83 8.77 7.63 -4.88
N LEU A 84 9.55 7.28 -3.87
CA LEU A 84 10.04 5.93 -3.63
C LEU A 84 9.36 5.28 -2.43
N SER A 85 9.08 3.99 -2.52
CA SER A 85 8.49 3.21 -1.44
C SER A 85 9.39 2.05 -1.00
N PHE A 86 9.45 1.84 0.30
CA PHE A 86 10.17 0.77 0.98
C PHE A 86 9.21 0.06 1.92
N CYS A 87 9.20 -1.25 1.95
CA CYS A 87 8.30 -1.99 2.82
C CYS A 87 8.93 -3.23 3.42
N THR A 88 8.22 -3.83 4.36
CA THR A 88 8.60 -5.11 4.96
C THR A 88 8.36 -6.28 4.01
N TYR A 89 8.60 -7.48 4.47
CA TYR A 89 8.27 -8.74 3.78
C TYR A 89 6.80 -8.87 3.35
N ARG A 90 5.88 -8.04 3.88
CA ARG A 90 4.45 -7.96 3.51
C ARG A 90 4.24 -6.88 2.44
N GLY A 91 4.93 -7.03 1.31
CA GLY A 91 5.06 -5.99 0.29
C GLY A 91 4.08 -6.08 -0.88
N HIS A 92 3.25 -7.13 -0.98
CA HIS A 92 2.40 -7.35 -2.17
C HIS A 92 1.47 -6.17 -2.45
N ALA A 93 0.69 -5.75 -1.43
CA ALA A 93 -0.26 -4.64 -1.58
C ALA A 93 0.44 -3.34 -1.98
N HIS A 94 1.57 -3.01 -1.36
CA HIS A 94 2.33 -1.80 -1.67
C HIS A 94 2.89 -1.84 -3.09
N THR A 95 3.36 -3.00 -3.55
CA THR A 95 3.87 -3.21 -4.91
C THR A 95 2.76 -3.05 -5.95
N LEU A 96 1.61 -3.71 -5.73
CA LEU A 96 0.44 -3.61 -6.62
C LEU A 96 -0.13 -2.19 -6.66
N ALA A 97 -0.25 -1.53 -5.52
CA ALA A 97 -0.78 -0.17 -5.42
C ALA A 97 0.07 0.86 -6.20
N ARG A 98 1.38 0.62 -6.33
CA ARG A 98 2.28 1.44 -7.16
C ARG A 98 2.14 1.18 -8.66
N GLY A 99 1.23 0.29 -9.09
CA GLY A 99 0.92 0.01 -10.49
C GLY A 99 1.76 -1.11 -11.11
N VAL A 100 2.45 -1.90 -10.30
CA VAL A 100 3.13 -3.10 -10.83
C VAL A 100 2.06 -4.10 -11.31
N PRO A 101 2.16 -4.61 -12.55
CA PRO A 101 1.19 -5.56 -13.09
C PRO A 101 1.03 -6.82 -12.23
N VAL A 102 -0.22 -7.25 -12.02
CA VAL A 102 -0.56 -8.40 -11.17
C VAL A 102 0.15 -9.66 -11.64
N GLU A 103 0.23 -9.89 -12.94
CA GLU A 103 0.91 -11.06 -13.53
C GLU A 103 2.41 -11.08 -13.21
N LYS A 104 3.05 -9.92 -13.06
CA LYS A 104 4.47 -9.82 -12.68
C LYS A 104 4.67 -10.20 -11.21
N VAL A 105 3.77 -9.73 -10.35
CA VAL A 105 3.80 -10.08 -8.92
C VAL A 105 3.52 -11.56 -8.74
N LEU A 106 2.43 -12.10 -9.28
CA LEU A 106 2.10 -13.52 -9.16
C LEU A 106 3.16 -14.41 -9.80
N GLY A 107 3.72 -14.03 -10.94
CA GLY A 107 4.84 -14.72 -11.58
C GLY A 107 6.06 -14.81 -10.65
N GLU A 108 6.37 -13.73 -9.94
CA GLU A 108 7.46 -13.69 -8.96
C GLU A 108 7.21 -14.63 -7.78
N LEU A 109 5.99 -14.61 -7.21
CA LEU A 109 5.60 -15.49 -6.11
C LEU A 109 5.70 -16.97 -6.50
N MET A 110 5.43 -17.28 -7.77
CA MET A 110 5.51 -18.64 -8.32
C MET A 110 6.92 -19.03 -8.77
N GLY A 111 7.92 -18.17 -8.63
CA GLY A 111 9.29 -18.43 -9.06
C GLY A 111 9.44 -18.53 -10.58
N ARG A 112 8.67 -17.77 -11.34
CA ARG A 112 8.68 -17.81 -12.82
C ARG A 112 9.62 -16.74 -13.40
N ASP A 113 10.21 -17.04 -14.55
CA ASP A 113 11.12 -16.12 -15.25
C ASP A 113 10.43 -14.84 -15.75
N ASN A 114 9.13 -14.88 -16.01
CA ASN A 114 8.31 -13.72 -16.31
C ASN A 114 7.92 -12.88 -15.09
N GLY A 115 8.29 -13.32 -13.89
CA GLY A 115 8.08 -12.58 -12.65
C GLY A 115 8.86 -11.26 -12.61
N LEU A 116 8.52 -10.42 -11.65
CA LEU A 116 9.06 -9.07 -11.48
C LEU A 116 10.61 -9.05 -11.41
N MET A 117 11.18 -10.01 -10.72
CA MET A 117 12.63 -10.21 -10.53
C MET A 117 13.11 -11.57 -11.08
N ARG A 118 12.42 -12.09 -12.10
CA ARG A 118 12.69 -13.39 -12.71
C ARG A 118 12.55 -14.56 -11.73
N GLY A 119 11.62 -14.46 -10.80
CA GLY A 119 11.33 -15.49 -9.81
C GLY A 119 12.39 -15.68 -8.73
N LYS A 120 13.34 -14.75 -8.59
CA LYS A 120 14.48 -14.87 -7.64
C LYS A 120 14.18 -14.30 -6.26
N GLY A 121 13.33 -13.28 -6.17
CA GLY A 121 13.01 -12.61 -4.92
C GLY A 121 11.88 -13.31 -4.15
N GLY A 122 10.89 -13.80 -4.85
CA GLY A 122 9.68 -14.38 -4.27
C GLY A 122 8.83 -13.38 -3.50
N SER A 123 7.98 -13.88 -2.61
CA SER A 123 7.00 -13.09 -1.88
C SER A 123 7.60 -11.95 -1.04
N MET A 124 8.78 -12.13 -0.46
CA MET A 124 9.34 -11.22 0.54
C MET A 124 10.32 -10.18 -0.02
N HIS A 125 10.62 -10.20 -1.32
CA HIS A 125 11.68 -9.37 -1.91
C HIS A 125 11.26 -8.71 -3.23
N LEU A 126 10.00 -8.22 -3.29
CA LEU A 126 9.50 -7.56 -4.49
C LEU A 126 10.18 -6.19 -4.67
N THR A 127 10.69 -5.95 -5.88
CA THR A 127 11.36 -4.70 -6.25
C THR A 127 11.00 -4.31 -7.67
N SER A 128 10.67 -3.05 -7.89
CA SER A 128 10.41 -2.47 -9.22
C SER A 128 10.84 -1.01 -9.24
N GLU A 129 12.02 -0.76 -9.76
CA GLU A 129 12.55 0.61 -9.87
C GLU A 129 11.64 1.48 -10.74
N GLU A 130 11.14 0.96 -11.85
CA GLU A 130 10.23 1.65 -12.78
C GLU A 130 8.99 2.22 -12.07
N HIS A 131 8.48 1.51 -11.05
CA HIS A 131 7.29 1.89 -10.27
C HIS A 131 7.64 2.59 -8.94
N GLY A 132 8.92 2.87 -8.68
CA GLY A 132 9.39 3.46 -7.43
C GLY A 132 9.25 2.52 -6.21
N VAL A 133 9.15 1.19 -6.44
CA VAL A 133 9.15 0.18 -5.39
C VAL A 133 10.59 -0.28 -5.16
N MET A 134 11.23 0.23 -4.13
CA MET A 134 12.66 0.05 -3.86
C MET A 134 12.96 -1.19 -3.02
N GLY A 135 11.95 -1.97 -2.72
CA GLY A 135 12.07 -3.32 -2.18
C GLY A 135 11.15 -3.62 -1.01
N SER A 136 10.87 -4.93 -0.93
CA SER A 136 10.36 -5.60 0.26
C SER A 136 11.53 -6.23 0.99
N TYR A 137 11.57 -6.10 2.31
CA TYR A 137 12.72 -6.52 3.13
C TYR A 137 12.30 -7.57 4.17
N ALA A 138 12.93 -8.74 4.14
CA ALA A 138 12.70 -9.78 5.13
C ALA A 138 13.30 -9.43 6.49
N ILE A 139 14.38 -8.65 6.52
CA ILE A 139 15.02 -8.24 7.76
C ILE A 139 14.30 -7.01 8.30
N ILE A 140 13.63 -7.17 9.43
CA ILE A 140 12.82 -6.12 10.04
C ILE A 140 13.67 -4.90 10.39
N GLY A 141 13.23 -3.74 9.92
CA GLY A 141 13.87 -2.45 10.18
C GLY A 141 15.08 -2.13 9.31
N ALA A 142 15.64 -3.08 8.55
CA ALA A 142 16.79 -2.83 7.69
C ALA A 142 16.49 -1.78 6.59
N HIS A 143 15.26 -1.69 6.16
CA HIS A 143 14.81 -0.75 5.12
C HIS A 143 14.69 0.70 5.61
N LEU A 144 14.61 0.95 6.92
CA LEU A 144 14.49 2.30 7.48
C LEU A 144 15.72 3.18 7.15
N PRO A 145 16.96 2.80 7.48
CA PRO A 145 18.12 3.59 7.11
C PRO A 145 18.32 3.66 5.59
N ILE A 146 17.90 2.65 4.84
CA ILE A 146 17.95 2.67 3.37
C ILE A 146 17.00 3.73 2.81
N ALA A 147 15.77 3.81 3.34
CA ALA A 147 14.82 4.86 2.98
C ALA A 147 15.32 6.27 3.32
N CYS A 148 16.01 6.43 4.48
CA CYS A 148 16.67 7.67 4.82
C CYS A 148 17.74 8.05 3.80
N GLY A 149 18.56 7.09 3.35
CA GLY A 149 19.55 7.32 2.31
C GLY A 149 18.94 7.75 0.98
N ALA A 150 17.80 7.19 0.61
CA ALA A 150 17.06 7.59 -0.59
C ALA A 150 16.50 9.02 -0.47
N ALA A 151 15.94 9.37 0.70
CA ALA A 151 15.48 10.72 0.97
C ALA A 151 16.65 11.75 0.95
N TRP A 152 17.78 11.41 1.55
CA TRP A 152 18.98 12.24 1.51
C TRP A 152 19.51 12.44 0.08
N ARG A 153 19.47 11.38 -0.75
CA ARG A 153 19.81 11.51 -2.18
C ARG A 153 18.92 12.56 -2.86
N ALA A 154 17.60 12.53 -2.64
CA ALA A 154 16.67 13.49 -3.22
C ALA A 154 17.03 14.92 -2.77
N GLN A 155 17.23 15.12 -1.48
CA GLN A 155 17.67 16.41 -0.93
C GLN A 155 18.99 16.89 -1.54
N TYR A 156 19.99 16.02 -1.61
CA TYR A 156 21.30 16.36 -2.17
C TYR A 156 21.23 16.79 -3.64
N LYS A 157 20.35 16.16 -4.42
CA LYS A 157 20.13 16.52 -5.84
C LYS A 157 19.18 17.70 -6.04
N GLY A 158 18.50 18.16 -5.00
CA GLY A 158 17.46 19.18 -5.09
C GLY A 158 16.15 18.68 -5.69
N ASP A 159 15.92 17.36 -5.71
CA ASP A 159 14.67 16.74 -6.10
C ASP A 159 13.62 16.96 -5.00
N LYS A 160 12.34 16.94 -5.40
CA LYS A 160 11.21 17.04 -4.47
C LYS A 160 10.56 15.68 -4.16
N ASP A 161 11.27 14.60 -4.49
CA ASP A 161 10.79 13.24 -4.31
C ASP A 161 10.77 12.87 -2.82
N VAL A 162 9.76 12.11 -2.44
CA VAL A 162 9.56 11.64 -1.06
C VAL A 162 9.88 10.16 -0.98
N SER A 163 10.54 9.75 0.10
CA SER A 163 10.74 8.33 0.45
C SER A 163 9.72 7.92 1.49
N VAL A 164 8.83 7.01 1.14
CA VAL A 164 7.81 6.45 2.04
C VAL A 164 8.28 5.08 2.52
N CYS A 165 8.35 4.90 3.83
CA CYS A 165 8.82 3.68 4.46
C CYS A 165 7.72 3.06 5.32
N PHE A 166 7.24 1.86 4.93
CA PHE A 166 6.22 1.13 5.65
C PHE A 166 6.86 0.12 6.60
N PHE A 167 6.43 0.11 7.85
CA PHE A 167 6.92 -0.83 8.86
C PHE A 167 5.81 -1.26 9.81
N GLY A 168 5.99 -2.39 10.49
CA GLY A 168 5.08 -2.87 11.52
C GLY A 168 5.42 -2.31 12.90
N ASP A 169 4.48 -2.41 13.82
CA ASP A 169 4.61 -1.97 15.21
C ASP A 169 5.84 -2.57 15.91
N GLY A 170 6.12 -3.86 15.69
CA GLY A 170 7.30 -4.53 16.25
C GLY A 170 8.65 -3.91 15.85
N THR A 171 8.71 -3.21 14.72
CA THR A 171 9.91 -2.51 14.25
C THR A 171 10.35 -1.41 15.21
N THR A 172 9.42 -0.82 15.96
CA THR A 172 9.74 0.27 16.89
C THR A 172 10.60 -0.15 18.09
N ASN A 173 10.72 -1.47 18.33
CA ASN A 173 11.50 -2.00 19.46
C ASN A 173 12.96 -2.29 19.13
N ILE A 174 13.42 -2.05 17.90
CA ILE A 174 14.79 -2.31 17.48
C ILE A 174 15.61 -1.02 17.35
N GLY A 175 16.92 -1.12 17.54
CA GLY A 175 17.86 0.03 17.46
C GLY A 175 17.77 0.76 16.13
N ALA A 176 17.71 0.02 15.00
CA ALA A 176 17.64 0.60 13.66
C ALA A 176 16.49 1.60 13.46
N PHE A 177 15.34 1.40 14.13
CA PHE A 177 14.23 2.36 14.10
C PHE A 177 14.66 3.71 14.69
N HIS A 178 15.18 3.71 15.89
CA HIS A 178 15.60 4.92 16.60
C HIS A 178 16.77 5.62 15.91
N GLU A 179 17.72 4.83 15.41
CA GLU A 179 18.89 5.34 14.69
C GLU A 179 18.49 6.00 13.37
N ALA A 180 17.59 5.38 12.60
CA ALA A 180 17.09 5.93 11.35
C ALA A 180 16.31 7.24 11.56
N LEU A 181 15.46 7.31 12.60
CA LEU A 181 14.74 8.54 12.94
C LEU A 181 15.70 9.66 13.37
N ASN A 182 16.71 9.33 14.18
CA ASN A 182 17.73 10.29 14.58
C ASN A 182 18.52 10.78 13.36
N PHE A 183 18.92 9.87 12.48
CA PHE A 183 19.59 10.21 11.22
C PHE A 183 18.74 11.17 10.38
N ALA A 184 17.46 10.84 10.16
CA ALA A 184 16.54 11.68 9.40
C ALA A 184 16.35 13.07 10.04
N ALA A 185 16.29 13.15 11.37
CA ALA A 185 16.16 14.42 12.09
C ALA A 185 17.40 15.30 11.97
N VAL A 186 18.59 14.72 12.02
CA VAL A 186 19.87 15.46 11.93
C VAL A 186 20.13 15.97 10.52
N TRP A 187 19.83 15.15 9.52
CA TRP A 187 20.13 15.49 8.12
C TRP A 187 18.99 16.21 7.39
N LYS A 188 17.77 16.24 7.99
CA LYS A 188 16.54 16.93 7.54
C LYS A 188 16.10 16.55 6.12
#